data_edf12a8597b0a597d16c554b317d1b54
#
_entry.id   edf12a8597b0a597d16c554b317d1b54
#
_cell.length_a   1.000
_cell.length_b   1.000
_cell.length_c   1.000
_cell.angle_alpha   90.00
_cell.angle_beta   90.00
_cell.angle_gamma   90.00
#
_symmetry.space_group_name_H-M   'P 1'
#
loop_
_entity.id
_entity.type
_entity.pdbx_description
1 polymer ?
#
loop_
_entity_poly.entity_id
_entity_poly.type
_entity_poly.pdbx_seq_one_letter_code
_entity_poly.pdbx_strand_id
1 'polypeptide(L)'
;MKKRLILIALIASFMIGCKNDVKKIEDNKNEVTTEAESQEFDEHIKLTDAILSEKHKERTFGEELKKGAPAVDIKVVDLNGKEATLNDILSEDELTQLDFFQTTCKFCIQAMPDLVELDKRDDVRVVLVDVGESVETVKEFMKKKKIALPVVVDETGEIAQKYFISGFPTSVFIDKDGILKGGVVGYRAMDDMIKVVEDMNK
;
A
#
# COMPACT_ATOMS: atom_id res chain seq x y z
N MET A 1 -54.91 17.10 -38.53
CA MET A 1 -56.33 16.74 -38.24
C MET A 1 -56.38 16.20 -36.81
N LYS A 2 -57.17 16.95 -35.99
CA LYS A 2 -58.09 16.47 -34.93
C LYS A 2 -57.48 15.56 -33.84
N LYS A 3 -57.63 15.71 -32.54
CA LYS A 3 -58.41 16.55 -31.60
C LYS A 3 -57.87 16.17 -30.22
N ARG A 4 -57.54 17.10 -29.36
CA ARG A 4 -58.24 17.54 -28.15
C ARG A 4 -58.97 16.45 -27.37
N LEU A 5 -58.63 16.24 -26.10
CA LEU A 5 -59.54 16.57 -25.00
C LEU A 5 -58.80 16.70 -23.66
N ILE A 6 -59.14 17.77 -23.01
CA ILE A 6 -58.87 18.23 -21.66
C ILE A 6 -59.87 17.54 -20.72
N LEU A 7 -59.49 17.16 -19.52
CA LEU A 7 -60.43 17.23 -18.39
C LEU A 7 -59.71 17.58 -17.07
N ILE A 8 -60.33 18.51 -16.43
CA ILE A 8 -59.96 19.34 -15.29
C ILE A 8 -60.53 18.74 -13.99
N ALA A 9 -59.85 19.06 -12.89
CA ALA A 9 -60.32 19.27 -11.52
C ALA A 9 -60.61 18.03 -10.64
N LEU A 10 -60.12 18.00 -9.43
CA LEU A 10 -60.73 18.65 -8.29
C LEU A 10 -59.78 18.66 -7.06
N ILE A 11 -59.80 19.81 -6.44
CA ILE A 11 -59.16 20.20 -5.19
C ILE A 11 -59.89 19.53 -4.02
N ALA A 12 -59.15 19.05 -3.02
CA ALA A 12 -59.66 19.03 -1.66
C ALA A 12 -58.52 19.29 -0.66
N SER A 13 -58.54 20.45 -0.12
CA SER A 13 -57.82 20.88 1.08
C SER A 13 -58.29 20.09 2.30
N PHE A 14 -57.31 19.62 3.09
CA PHE A 14 -57.58 19.40 4.51
C PHE A 14 -56.41 19.85 5.34
N MET A 15 -56.65 20.86 6.12
CA MET A 15 -55.75 21.42 7.13
C MET A 15 -55.78 20.58 8.39
N ILE A 16 -54.75 20.80 9.21
CA ILE A 16 -54.67 20.67 10.66
C ILE A 16 -53.90 19.44 11.19
N GLY A 17 -52.81 19.76 11.89
CA GLY A 17 -52.22 18.91 12.88
C GLY A 17 -50.74 19.12 13.12
N CYS A 18 -50.34 20.23 13.76
CA CYS A 18 -49.02 20.32 14.39
C CYS A 18 -48.86 19.22 15.46
N LYS A 19 -47.91 18.33 15.26
CA LYS A 19 -47.25 17.60 16.37
C LYS A 19 -45.77 17.59 16.11
N ASN A 20 -45.05 18.13 17.09
CA ASN A 20 -43.61 18.05 17.20
C ASN A 20 -43.18 16.57 17.33
N ASP A 21 -42.63 16.03 16.30
CA ASP A 21 -41.84 14.82 16.38
C ASP A 21 -40.38 15.20 16.14
N VAL A 22 -39.62 15.12 17.23
CA VAL A 22 -38.16 15.13 17.24
C VAL A 22 -37.67 13.95 16.36
N LYS A 23 -37.34 14.25 15.14
CA LYS A 23 -36.75 13.28 14.23
C LYS A 23 -35.32 12.97 14.71
N LYS A 24 -35.20 11.83 15.35
CA LYS A 24 -33.94 11.12 15.61
C LYS A 24 -33.11 11.15 14.33
N ILE A 25 -31.97 11.81 14.39
CA ILE A 25 -30.95 11.73 13.35
C ILE A 25 -30.37 10.32 13.48
N GLU A 26 -30.83 9.41 12.68
CA GLU A 26 -30.14 8.16 12.45
C GLU A 26 -28.89 8.50 11.66
N ASP A 27 -27.74 8.31 12.29
CA ASP A 27 -26.42 8.26 11.66
C ASP A 27 -26.48 7.16 10.60
N ASN A 28 -26.76 7.54 9.38
CA ASN A 28 -26.61 6.68 8.22
C ASN A 28 -25.11 6.61 7.91
N LYS A 29 -24.42 5.72 8.60
CA LYS A 29 -23.12 5.20 8.15
C LYS A 29 -23.36 4.45 6.85
N ASN A 30 -23.41 5.16 5.75
CA ASN A 30 -23.19 4.58 4.45
C ASN A 30 -21.69 4.18 4.36
N GLU A 31 -21.38 3.02 4.85
CA GLU A 31 -20.25 2.23 4.41
C GLU A 31 -20.56 1.75 2.98
N VAL A 32 -20.50 2.68 2.03
CA VAL A 32 -20.48 2.33 0.62
C VAL A 32 -19.00 2.10 0.27
N THR A 33 -18.45 0.98 0.70
CA THR A 33 -17.38 0.35 -0.05
C THR A 33 -18.02 -0.18 -1.32
N THR A 34 -17.81 0.51 -2.44
CA THR A 34 -18.34 0.03 -3.72
C THR A 34 -17.69 -1.32 -4.03
N GLU A 35 -18.43 -2.24 -4.66
CA GLU A 35 -17.89 -3.54 -5.09
C GLU A 35 -16.60 -3.37 -5.92
N ALA A 36 -16.48 -2.26 -6.67
CA ALA A 36 -15.28 -1.89 -7.41
C ALA A 36 -14.04 -1.64 -6.50
N GLU A 37 -14.21 -0.97 -5.36
CA GLU A 37 -13.11 -0.70 -4.42
C GLU A 37 -12.63 -1.98 -3.71
N SER A 38 -13.54 -2.91 -3.43
CA SER A 38 -13.16 -4.21 -2.87
C SER A 38 -12.46 -5.09 -3.91
N GLN A 39 -12.88 -5.04 -5.18
CA GLN A 39 -12.24 -5.76 -6.28
C GLN A 39 -10.82 -5.26 -6.54
N GLU A 40 -10.59 -3.95 -6.58
CA GLU A 40 -9.27 -3.35 -6.76
C GLU A 40 -8.30 -3.76 -5.63
N PHE A 41 -8.78 -3.75 -4.38
CA PHE A 41 -7.97 -4.20 -3.25
C PHE A 41 -7.67 -5.70 -3.29
N ASP A 42 -8.65 -6.54 -3.68
CA ASP A 42 -8.46 -7.99 -3.81
C ASP A 42 -7.51 -8.34 -4.97
N GLU A 43 -7.54 -7.59 -6.08
CA GLU A 43 -6.57 -7.73 -7.17
C GLU A 43 -5.16 -7.37 -6.71
N HIS A 44 -5.04 -6.33 -5.86
CA HIS A 44 -3.76 -5.92 -5.30
C HIS A 44 -3.18 -6.99 -4.36
N ILE A 45 -3.98 -7.61 -3.50
CA ILE A 45 -3.54 -8.77 -2.68
C ILE A 45 -3.04 -9.91 -3.59
N LYS A 46 -3.76 -10.20 -4.69
CA LYS A 46 -3.33 -11.20 -5.66
C LYS A 46 -2.00 -10.85 -6.33
N LEU A 47 -1.76 -9.56 -6.62
CA LEU A 47 -0.49 -9.09 -7.16
C LEU A 47 0.65 -9.31 -6.16
N THR A 48 0.42 -8.99 -4.88
CA THR A 48 1.39 -9.28 -3.80
C THR A 48 1.67 -10.79 -3.71
N ASP A 49 0.64 -11.62 -3.73
CA ASP A 49 0.79 -13.08 -3.75
C ASP A 49 1.59 -13.57 -4.96
N ALA A 50 1.35 -12.99 -6.14
CA ALA A 50 2.07 -13.34 -7.36
C ALA A 50 3.56 -12.98 -7.24
N ILE A 51 3.88 -11.79 -6.72
CA ILE A 51 5.27 -11.35 -6.48
C ILE A 51 5.97 -12.32 -5.52
N LEU A 52 5.32 -12.65 -4.39
CA LEU A 52 5.88 -13.54 -3.38
C LEU A 52 5.90 -15.04 -3.80
N SER A 53 5.18 -15.41 -4.85
CA SER A 53 5.14 -16.79 -5.37
C SER A 53 6.08 -17.04 -6.54
N GLU A 54 6.61 -15.98 -7.16
CA GLU A 54 7.61 -16.13 -8.23
C GLU A 54 8.85 -16.85 -7.69
N LYS A 55 9.32 -17.85 -8.44
CA LYS A 55 10.60 -18.50 -8.14
C LYS A 55 11.72 -17.64 -8.70
N HIS A 56 12.28 -16.82 -7.85
CA HIS A 56 13.48 -16.07 -8.20
C HIS A 56 14.70 -17.00 -8.29
N LYS A 57 15.69 -16.55 -9.03
CA LYS A 57 17.00 -17.18 -9.08
C LYS A 57 17.57 -17.28 -7.67
N GLU A 58 18.11 -18.44 -7.31
CA GLU A 58 18.77 -18.64 -6.02
C GLU A 58 19.90 -17.59 -5.87
N ARG A 59 19.82 -16.81 -4.82
CA ARG A 59 20.77 -15.74 -4.50
C ARG A 59 21.50 -16.08 -3.22
N THR A 60 22.73 -15.60 -3.10
CA THR A 60 23.49 -15.68 -1.85
C THR A 60 23.31 -14.36 -1.10
N PHE A 61 22.72 -14.43 0.09
CA PHE A 61 22.51 -13.27 0.95
C PHE A 61 23.63 -13.14 2.00
N GLY A 62 23.89 -11.88 2.38
CA GLY A 62 24.90 -11.54 3.38
C GLY A 62 24.36 -11.61 4.81
N GLU A 63 25.28 -11.50 5.77
CA GLU A 63 24.97 -11.38 7.19
C GLU A 63 25.17 -9.94 7.69
N GLU A 64 25.84 -9.10 6.91
CA GLU A 64 26.16 -7.71 7.25
C GLU A 64 25.57 -6.75 6.24
N LEU A 65 25.03 -5.63 6.74
CA LEU A 65 24.52 -4.53 5.92
C LEU A 65 25.68 -3.66 5.40
N LYS A 66 26.06 -3.87 4.16
CA LYS A 66 27.15 -3.14 3.52
C LYS A 66 26.83 -2.86 2.05
N LYS A 67 26.94 -1.59 1.64
CA LYS A 67 26.76 -1.20 0.23
C LYS A 67 27.71 -2.00 -0.67
N GLY A 68 27.16 -2.58 -1.73
CA GLY A 68 27.90 -3.43 -2.68
C GLY A 68 28.11 -4.88 -2.22
N ALA A 69 27.61 -5.25 -1.04
CA ALA A 69 27.56 -6.63 -0.57
C ALA A 69 26.17 -7.24 -0.81
N PRO A 70 26.04 -8.58 -0.76
CA PRO A 70 24.75 -9.23 -0.73
C PRO A 70 23.87 -8.65 0.38
N ALA A 71 22.62 -8.35 0.08
CA ALA A 71 21.65 -7.88 1.07
C ALA A 71 21.44 -8.92 2.18
N VAL A 72 21.00 -8.49 3.33
CA VAL A 72 20.72 -9.40 4.45
C VAL A 72 19.43 -10.16 4.18
N ASP A 73 19.45 -11.48 4.36
CA ASP A 73 18.24 -12.30 4.19
C ASP A 73 17.18 -11.96 5.25
N ILE A 74 15.93 -12.00 4.82
CA ILE A 74 14.78 -11.70 5.66
C ILE A 74 13.73 -12.80 5.58
N LYS A 75 12.92 -12.89 6.65
CA LYS A 75 11.67 -13.65 6.67
C LYS A 75 10.57 -12.72 7.12
N VAL A 76 9.55 -12.60 6.31
CA VAL A 76 8.39 -11.75 6.50
C VAL A 76 7.11 -12.54 6.24
N VAL A 77 5.96 -11.93 6.49
CA VAL A 77 4.67 -12.47 6.10
C VAL A 77 3.95 -11.49 5.17
N ASP A 78 3.18 -12.00 4.23
CA ASP A 78 2.29 -11.20 3.39
C ASP A 78 0.98 -10.85 4.13
N LEU A 79 0.08 -10.12 3.47
CA LEU A 79 -1.24 -9.77 4.03
C LEU A 79 -2.19 -10.96 4.22
N ASN A 80 -1.85 -12.15 3.74
CA ASN A 80 -2.58 -13.39 3.96
C ASN A 80 -1.93 -14.24 5.05
N GLY A 81 -0.84 -13.75 5.67
CA GLY A 81 -0.08 -14.49 6.67
C GLY A 81 0.84 -15.57 6.09
N LYS A 82 1.11 -15.55 4.78
CA LYS A 82 2.04 -16.47 4.14
C LYS A 82 3.47 -15.98 4.34
N GLU A 83 4.36 -16.89 4.75
CA GLU A 83 5.79 -16.59 4.87
C GLU A 83 6.43 -16.33 3.50
N ALA A 84 7.32 -15.35 3.46
CA ALA A 84 8.14 -14.97 2.33
C ALA A 84 9.58 -14.67 2.79
N THR A 85 10.53 -14.85 1.88
CA THR A 85 11.95 -14.51 2.07
C THR A 85 12.32 -13.30 1.22
N LEU A 86 13.51 -12.75 1.42
CA LEU A 86 14.01 -11.68 0.54
C LEU A 86 14.01 -12.13 -0.93
N ASN A 87 14.41 -13.40 -1.17
CA ASN A 87 14.43 -13.95 -2.53
C ASN A 87 13.05 -13.95 -3.21
N ASP A 88 11.98 -14.11 -2.44
CA ASP A 88 10.61 -14.12 -2.97
C ASP A 88 10.10 -12.73 -3.36
N ILE A 89 10.64 -11.67 -2.77
CA ILE A 89 10.18 -10.29 -2.95
C ILE A 89 11.05 -9.44 -3.88
N LEU A 90 12.30 -9.87 -4.16
CA LEU A 90 13.16 -9.14 -5.10
C LEU A 90 12.67 -9.30 -6.54
N SER A 91 12.71 -8.20 -7.29
CA SER A 91 12.53 -8.24 -8.75
C SER A 91 13.70 -8.94 -9.44
N GLU A 92 13.42 -9.66 -10.53
CA GLU A 92 14.47 -10.28 -11.37
C GLU A 92 15.08 -9.28 -12.36
N ASP A 93 14.35 -8.25 -12.72
CA ASP A 93 14.71 -7.32 -13.80
C ASP A 93 14.98 -5.89 -13.31
N GLU A 94 14.46 -5.51 -12.13
CA GLU A 94 14.41 -4.15 -11.64
C GLU A 94 15.13 -3.97 -10.31
N LEU A 95 15.46 -2.71 -9.98
CA LEU A 95 15.84 -2.33 -8.62
C LEU A 95 14.64 -2.53 -7.70
N THR A 96 14.83 -3.19 -6.55
CA THR A 96 13.79 -3.31 -5.52
C THR A 96 14.03 -2.28 -4.43
N GLN A 97 13.04 -1.41 -4.18
CA GLN A 97 13.00 -0.51 -3.03
C GLN A 97 12.16 -1.15 -1.93
N LEU A 98 12.80 -1.51 -0.82
CA LEU A 98 12.10 -1.87 0.42
C LEU A 98 11.86 -0.58 1.21
N ASP A 99 10.60 -0.18 1.36
CA ASP A 99 10.23 1.03 2.11
C ASP A 99 9.66 0.67 3.48
N PHE A 100 10.45 0.87 4.51
CA PHE A 100 10.10 0.57 5.89
C PHE A 100 9.20 1.67 6.47
N PHE A 101 8.04 1.26 7.00
CA PHE A 101 7.03 2.18 7.49
C PHE A 101 6.28 1.66 8.72
N GLN A 102 5.42 2.50 9.27
CA GLN A 102 4.36 2.14 10.23
C GLN A 102 3.06 2.87 9.85
N THR A 103 1.92 2.27 10.13
CA THR A 103 0.60 2.82 9.76
C THR A 103 0.28 4.14 10.46
N THR A 104 0.94 4.43 11.58
CA THR A 104 0.81 5.67 12.36
C THR A 104 1.83 6.75 11.98
N CYS A 105 2.80 6.44 11.15
CA CYS A 105 3.86 7.34 10.75
C CYS A 105 3.36 8.40 9.76
N LYS A 106 3.29 9.66 10.18
CA LYS A 106 2.78 10.78 9.36
C LYS A 106 3.53 10.95 8.03
N PHE A 107 4.86 10.92 8.08
CA PHE A 107 5.70 11.11 6.88
C PHE A 107 5.65 9.89 5.94
N CYS A 108 5.43 8.68 6.49
CA CYS A 108 5.20 7.50 5.67
C CYS A 108 3.90 7.62 4.90
N ILE A 109 2.81 8.01 5.57
CA ILE A 109 1.50 8.24 4.93
C ILE A 109 1.61 9.34 3.84
N GLN A 110 2.42 10.37 4.08
CA GLN A 110 2.66 11.42 3.10
C GLN A 110 3.42 10.91 1.88
N ALA A 111 4.34 9.97 2.05
CA ALA A 111 5.14 9.39 0.96
C ALA A 111 4.34 8.44 0.05
N MET A 112 3.30 7.80 0.57
CA MET A 112 2.59 6.71 -0.11
C MET A 112 2.10 7.05 -1.54
N PRO A 113 1.51 8.23 -1.82
CA PRO A 113 1.12 8.58 -3.20
C PRO A 113 2.32 8.65 -4.14
N ASP A 114 3.46 9.18 -3.68
CA ASP A 114 4.68 9.27 -4.47
C ASP A 114 5.28 7.88 -4.72
N LEU A 115 5.22 6.97 -3.74
CA LEU A 115 5.66 5.58 -3.88
C LEU A 115 4.80 4.79 -4.87
N VAL A 116 3.47 5.00 -4.87
CA VAL A 116 2.56 4.41 -5.86
C VAL A 116 2.88 4.89 -7.29
N GLU A 117 3.22 6.16 -7.46
CA GLU A 117 3.65 6.67 -8.77
C GLU A 117 5.05 6.18 -9.16
N LEU A 118 5.94 6.03 -8.19
CA LEU A 118 7.29 5.52 -8.41
C LEU A 118 7.27 4.07 -8.90
N ASP A 119 6.41 3.22 -8.33
CA ASP A 119 6.26 1.81 -8.70
C ASP A 119 5.75 1.58 -10.15
N LYS A 120 5.23 2.63 -10.80
CA LYS A 120 4.82 2.56 -12.23
C LYS A 120 6.00 2.69 -13.20
N ARG A 121 7.19 2.94 -12.71
CA ARG A 121 8.40 3.03 -13.53
C ARG A 121 8.92 1.64 -13.87
N ASP A 122 9.61 1.53 -15.00
CA ASP A 122 10.19 0.27 -15.49
C ASP A 122 11.56 -0.06 -14.87
N ASP A 123 12.07 0.81 -13.97
CA ASP A 123 13.43 0.69 -13.41
C ASP A 123 13.46 0.49 -11.89
N VAL A 124 12.31 0.45 -11.24
CA VAL A 124 12.19 0.20 -9.81
C VAL A 124 10.86 -0.44 -9.45
N ARG A 125 10.90 -1.44 -8.57
CA ARG A 125 9.75 -2.02 -7.89
C ARG A 125 9.74 -1.53 -6.44
N VAL A 126 8.59 -1.09 -5.96
CA VAL A 126 8.43 -0.67 -4.56
C VAL A 126 7.71 -1.76 -3.76
N VAL A 127 8.31 -2.19 -2.66
CA VAL A 127 7.70 -3.12 -1.70
C VAL A 127 7.69 -2.44 -0.33
N LEU A 128 6.51 -2.29 0.25
CA LEU A 128 6.36 -1.76 1.59
C LEU A 128 6.71 -2.84 2.64
N VAL A 129 7.41 -2.44 3.69
CA VAL A 129 7.74 -3.30 4.84
C VAL A 129 7.19 -2.64 6.10
N ASP A 130 6.07 -3.13 6.59
CA ASP A 130 5.54 -2.67 7.87
C ASP A 130 6.36 -3.23 9.02
N VAL A 131 6.55 -2.45 10.09
CA VAL A 131 7.40 -2.81 11.21
C VAL A 131 6.65 -2.75 12.53
N GLY A 132 6.49 -3.92 13.16
CA GLY A 132 6.00 -4.05 14.53
C GLY A 132 4.47 -4.00 14.67
N GLU A 133 3.72 -4.11 13.58
CA GLU A 133 2.25 -4.14 13.59
C GLU A 133 1.74 -5.52 13.13
N SER A 134 0.48 -5.86 13.45
CA SER A 134 -0.09 -7.13 13.01
C SER A 134 -0.55 -7.07 11.55
N VAL A 135 -0.61 -8.22 10.89
CA VAL A 135 -1.12 -8.36 9.51
C VAL A 135 -2.49 -7.71 9.37
N GLU A 136 -3.40 -7.91 10.35
CA GLU A 136 -4.75 -7.34 10.32
C GLU A 136 -4.72 -5.81 10.33
N THR A 137 -3.86 -5.21 11.18
CA THR A 137 -3.71 -3.75 11.27
C THR A 137 -3.25 -3.17 9.93
N VAL A 138 -2.23 -3.79 9.35
CA VAL A 138 -1.66 -3.34 8.07
C VAL A 138 -2.68 -3.50 6.94
N LYS A 139 -3.37 -4.63 6.89
CA LYS A 139 -4.41 -4.92 5.89
C LYS A 139 -5.56 -3.91 5.93
N GLU A 140 -6.06 -3.57 7.12
CA GLU A 140 -7.08 -2.54 7.29
C GLU A 140 -6.58 -1.16 6.86
N PHE A 141 -5.34 -0.82 7.21
CA PHE A 141 -4.72 0.44 6.79
C PHE A 141 -4.60 0.54 5.27
N MET A 142 -4.06 -0.46 4.60
CA MET A 142 -3.89 -0.49 3.14
C MET A 142 -5.25 -0.32 2.44
N LYS A 143 -6.26 -1.08 2.88
CA LYS A 143 -7.63 -0.96 2.37
C LYS A 143 -8.21 0.45 2.59
N LYS A 144 -8.11 0.99 3.80
CA LYS A 144 -8.63 2.31 4.15
C LYS A 144 -7.97 3.43 3.35
N LYS A 145 -6.68 3.30 3.07
CA LYS A 145 -5.89 4.28 2.33
C LYS A 145 -5.91 4.07 0.82
N LYS A 146 -6.48 2.95 0.34
CA LYS A 146 -6.51 2.57 -1.09
C LYS A 146 -5.10 2.54 -1.69
N ILE A 147 -4.15 1.97 -0.94
CA ILE A 147 -2.76 1.87 -1.38
C ILE A 147 -2.57 0.56 -2.14
N ALA A 148 -2.19 0.68 -3.39
CA ALA A 148 -1.98 -0.43 -4.31
C ALA A 148 -0.47 -0.70 -4.49
N LEU A 149 0.21 -1.08 -3.41
CA LEU A 149 1.59 -1.52 -3.41
C LEU A 149 1.73 -2.88 -2.73
N PRO A 150 2.66 -3.73 -3.17
CA PRO A 150 3.02 -4.92 -2.42
C PRO A 150 3.45 -4.55 -1.00
N VAL A 151 2.98 -5.30 -0.02
CA VAL A 151 3.35 -5.09 1.38
C VAL A 151 3.62 -6.40 2.09
N VAL A 152 4.67 -6.41 2.88
CA VAL A 152 5.04 -7.48 3.81
C VAL A 152 5.14 -6.93 5.22
N VAL A 153 4.98 -7.80 6.20
CA VAL A 153 4.88 -7.41 7.61
C VAL A 153 6.02 -8.03 8.42
N ASP A 154 6.78 -7.19 9.09
CA ASP A 154 7.82 -7.54 10.06
C ASP A 154 7.24 -7.34 11.48
N GLU A 155 6.36 -8.26 11.91
CA GLU A 155 5.64 -8.13 13.19
C GLU A 155 6.57 -8.01 14.39
N THR A 156 7.74 -8.63 14.34
CA THR A 156 8.71 -8.67 15.45
C THR A 156 9.69 -7.51 15.42
N GLY A 157 9.83 -6.84 14.28
CA GLY A 157 10.85 -5.81 14.06
C GLY A 157 12.27 -6.35 13.86
N GLU A 158 12.43 -7.68 13.69
CA GLU A 158 13.75 -8.30 13.48
C GLU A 158 14.41 -7.86 12.18
N ILE A 159 13.61 -7.66 11.14
CA ILE A 159 14.08 -7.20 9.84
C ILE A 159 14.58 -5.77 9.94
N ALA A 160 13.78 -4.90 10.56
CA ALA A 160 14.16 -3.52 10.82
C ALA A 160 15.49 -3.44 11.60
N GLN A 161 15.71 -4.33 12.57
CA GLN A 161 16.99 -4.41 13.29
C GLN A 161 18.14 -4.83 12.38
N LYS A 162 17.97 -5.87 11.56
CA LYS A 162 19.00 -6.34 10.61
C LYS A 162 19.40 -5.27 9.61
N TYR A 163 18.44 -4.44 9.18
CA TYR A 163 18.67 -3.33 8.27
C TYR A 163 19.00 -2.01 8.97
N PHE A 164 19.23 -2.02 10.29
CA PHE A 164 19.55 -0.85 11.11
C PHE A 164 18.56 0.31 10.93
N ILE A 165 17.27 -0.02 10.77
CA ILE A 165 16.20 0.98 10.61
C ILE A 165 16.01 1.70 11.93
N SER A 166 16.38 2.98 11.97
CA SER A 166 16.31 3.84 13.16
C SER A 166 15.18 4.85 13.13
N GLY A 167 14.43 4.91 12.04
CA GLY A 167 13.30 5.84 11.87
C GLY A 167 12.52 5.56 10.60
N PHE A 168 11.34 6.16 10.47
CA PHE A 168 10.43 5.96 9.34
C PHE A 168 10.06 7.28 8.66
N PRO A 169 9.83 7.25 7.32
CA PRO A 169 10.13 6.14 6.42
C PRO A 169 11.64 5.96 6.23
N THR A 170 12.07 4.75 5.91
CA THR A 170 13.42 4.46 5.44
C THR A 170 13.33 3.54 4.23
N SER A 171 13.95 3.94 3.13
CA SER A 171 14.04 3.14 1.90
C SER A 171 15.39 2.46 1.80
N VAL A 172 15.40 1.17 1.47
CA VAL A 172 16.60 0.37 1.18
C VAL A 172 16.50 -0.14 -0.25
N PHE A 173 17.57 -0.02 -1.02
CA PHE A 173 17.62 -0.36 -2.43
C PHE A 173 18.51 -1.59 -2.67
N ILE A 174 17.95 -2.59 -3.34
CA ILE A 174 18.61 -3.87 -3.64
C ILE A 174 18.44 -4.13 -5.13
N ASP A 175 19.53 -4.47 -5.83
CA ASP A 175 19.44 -4.75 -7.25
C ASP A 175 18.92 -6.17 -7.54
N LYS A 176 18.69 -6.46 -8.81
CA LYS A 176 18.21 -7.76 -9.30
C LYS A 176 19.09 -8.95 -8.94
N ASP A 177 20.35 -8.73 -8.63
CA ASP A 177 21.31 -9.76 -8.21
C ASP A 177 21.34 -9.93 -6.68
N GLY A 178 20.51 -9.18 -5.94
CA GLY A 178 20.42 -9.21 -4.48
C GLY A 178 21.51 -8.39 -3.79
N ILE A 179 22.15 -7.47 -4.51
CA ILE A 179 23.23 -6.63 -3.97
C ILE A 179 22.65 -5.32 -3.42
N LEU A 180 23.03 -4.98 -2.20
CA LEU A 180 22.63 -3.74 -1.56
C LEU A 180 23.25 -2.53 -2.25
N LYS A 181 22.44 -1.65 -2.79
CA LYS A 181 22.85 -0.42 -3.48
C LYS A 181 22.95 0.77 -2.53
N GLY A 182 22.17 0.80 -1.47
CA GLY A 182 22.15 1.88 -0.48
C GLY A 182 20.81 2.05 0.20
N GLY A 183 20.64 3.18 0.88
CA GLY A 183 19.38 3.52 1.53
C GLY A 183 19.21 5.02 1.76
N VAL A 184 17.98 5.43 2.02
CA VAL A 184 17.60 6.82 2.31
C VAL A 184 16.69 6.85 3.54
N VAL A 185 17.05 7.68 4.51
CA VAL A 185 16.25 7.89 5.73
C VAL A 185 15.38 9.14 5.56
N GLY A 186 14.11 9.03 5.92
CA GLY A 186 13.14 10.11 5.90
C GLY A 186 12.49 10.33 4.53
N TYR A 187 11.37 11.04 4.56
CA TYR A 187 10.58 11.36 3.37
C TYR A 187 11.40 12.14 2.33
N ARG A 188 11.21 11.77 1.08
CA ARG A 188 11.69 12.51 -0.10
C ARG A 188 10.51 12.78 -1.02
N ALA A 189 10.46 13.99 -1.58
CA ALA A 189 9.51 14.31 -2.63
C ALA A 189 9.83 13.49 -3.90
N MET A 190 8.83 13.27 -4.76
CA MET A 190 8.92 12.42 -5.95
C MET A 190 10.16 12.71 -6.81
N ASP A 191 10.41 13.98 -7.15
CA ASP A 191 11.55 14.37 -7.99
C ASP A 191 12.92 14.00 -7.39
N ASP A 192 13.03 14.06 -6.06
CA ASP A 192 14.27 13.69 -5.38
C ASP A 192 14.40 12.18 -5.24
N MET A 193 13.29 11.46 -5.06
CA MET A 193 13.28 10.01 -5.05
C MET A 193 13.63 9.42 -6.42
N ILE A 194 13.17 10.02 -7.52
CA ILE A 194 13.57 9.64 -8.88
C ILE A 194 15.09 9.73 -9.04
N LYS A 195 15.73 10.82 -8.59
CA LYS A 195 17.19 10.96 -8.64
C LYS A 195 17.89 9.88 -7.81
N VAL A 196 17.35 9.54 -6.66
CA VAL A 196 17.88 8.45 -5.82
C VAL A 196 17.83 7.13 -6.59
N VAL A 197 16.69 6.78 -7.19
CA VAL A 197 16.56 5.56 -8.01
C VAL A 197 17.55 5.54 -9.16
N GLU A 198 17.68 6.65 -9.90
CA GLU A 198 18.64 6.78 -11.00
C GLU A 198 20.10 6.62 -10.53
N ASP A 199 20.44 7.09 -9.32
CA ASP A 199 21.78 6.92 -8.76
C ASP A 199 22.03 5.49 -8.25
N MET A 200 21.00 4.79 -7.75
CA MET A 200 21.09 3.40 -7.30
C MET A 200 21.20 2.41 -8.47
N ASN A 201 20.68 2.77 -9.65
CA ASN A 201 20.76 1.97 -10.88
C ASN A 201 22.11 2.08 -11.61
N LYS A 202 23.02 2.95 -11.16
CA LYS A 202 24.40 3.07 -11.67
C LYS A 202 25.31 2.05 -10.99
#